data_f4f8315325feaf3e871b34ebb733c45b
#
_entry.id   f4f8315325feaf3e871b34ebb733c45b
#
_cell.length_a   1.000
_cell.length_b   1.000
_cell.length_c   1.000
_cell.angle_alpha   90.00
_cell.angle_beta   90.00
_cell.angle_gamma   90.00
#
_symmetry.space_group_name_H-M   'P 1'
#
loop_
_entity.id
_entity.type
_entity.pdbx_description
1 polymer ?
#
loop_
_entity_poly.entity_id
_entity_poly.type
_entity_poly.pdbx_seq_one_letter_code
_entity_poly.pdbx_strand_id
1 'polypeptide(L)'
;MPVLNSVSLRPAALLIPLLASAVADAADIDTSLGGFVKFQYGFQDPGRQPQGADAARIDGEAHIAVDGQTDTGVTYGGRLQLLRAAKPRDNGTYIEAGWAWGEFRLGDYGGAARELTVTAPTIGIGQIDGDLDRFGGPSALLAPYGLANDDSTRLTYLSPSVLGFRLGLSYAPELAGGGIEAVPEQHIDGIDRHRNVVEVALNSSRDYGPVTIAAGGSAVFGEAQPGSHLHDLAGGALGAKAAWNGLTVGGGFVYDGANTLPLDRRPGHVGLESVISEINFGATYDVGRFSFGASWAHDYRKALPSTDIVAVGAVYRIARGLTIGADLSHYGRPRGTGEAETTALLVETAVHF
;
A
#
# COMPACT_ATOMS: atom_id res chain seq x y z
N MET A 1 -32.18 -29.19 -10.29
CA MET A 1 -31.23 -28.16 -9.90
C MET A 1 -31.43 -27.90 -8.41
N PRO A 2 -30.52 -28.28 -7.54
CA PRO A 2 -30.65 -27.99 -6.12
C PRO A 2 -30.13 -26.59 -5.83
N VAL A 3 -30.94 -25.82 -5.15
CA VAL A 3 -30.66 -24.48 -4.63
C VAL A 3 -29.67 -24.65 -3.47
N LEU A 4 -28.46 -24.16 -3.62
CA LEU A 4 -27.49 -24.05 -2.53
C LEU A 4 -27.96 -22.93 -1.59
N ASN A 5 -28.37 -23.32 -0.39
CA ASN A 5 -28.65 -22.43 0.71
C ASN A 5 -27.37 -21.67 1.09
N SER A 6 -27.44 -20.35 1.01
CA SER A 6 -26.42 -19.44 1.56
C SER A 6 -26.31 -19.67 3.07
N VAL A 7 -25.19 -20.20 3.49
CA VAL A 7 -24.79 -20.23 4.91
C VAL A 7 -24.37 -18.82 5.27
N SER A 8 -25.24 -18.09 5.93
CA SER A 8 -24.87 -16.82 6.56
C SER A 8 -23.96 -17.13 7.74
N LEU A 9 -22.66 -16.95 7.57
CA LEU A 9 -21.69 -16.89 8.66
C LEU A 9 -22.01 -15.62 9.49
N ARG A 10 -22.78 -15.79 10.56
CA ARG A 10 -22.86 -14.77 11.60
C ARG A 10 -21.49 -14.68 12.25
N PRO A 11 -20.89 -13.50 12.40
CA PRO A 11 -19.66 -13.35 13.16
C PRO A 11 -19.96 -13.81 14.59
N ALA A 12 -19.43 -14.96 14.94
CA ALA A 12 -19.35 -15.35 16.33
C ALA A 12 -18.48 -14.29 17.01
N ALA A 13 -19.07 -13.55 17.93
CA ALA A 13 -18.35 -12.66 18.82
C ALA A 13 -17.35 -13.54 19.59
N LEU A 14 -16.13 -13.64 19.10
CA LEU A 14 -15.00 -14.15 19.85
C LEU A 14 -14.70 -13.07 20.89
N LEU A 15 -15.44 -13.14 22.00
CA LEU A 15 -15.10 -12.44 23.21
C LEU A 15 -13.69 -12.86 23.58
N ILE A 16 -12.78 -11.92 23.57
CA ILE A 16 -11.43 -12.04 24.09
C ILE A 16 -11.51 -11.95 25.63
N PRO A 17 -11.51 -13.05 26.38
CA PRO A 17 -11.41 -12.99 27.85
C PRO A 17 -9.95 -13.04 28.28
N LEU A 18 -9.05 -12.31 27.64
CA LEU A 18 -7.61 -12.41 27.91
C LEU A 18 -6.98 -11.15 28.49
N LEU A 19 -7.78 -10.11 28.76
CA LEU A 19 -7.25 -8.85 29.29
C LEU A 19 -7.47 -8.63 30.80
N ALA A 20 -7.90 -9.63 31.54
CA ALA A 20 -8.23 -9.44 32.94
C ALA A 20 -7.40 -10.31 33.89
N SER A 21 -6.07 -10.16 33.88
CA SER A 21 -5.28 -10.51 35.07
C SER A 21 -3.78 -10.22 34.91
N ALA A 22 -3.39 -9.00 34.76
CA ALA A 22 -2.06 -8.54 35.16
C ALA A 22 -2.15 -7.02 35.35
N VAL A 23 -2.38 -6.58 36.56
CA VAL A 23 -1.83 -5.28 36.98
C VAL A 23 -0.33 -5.56 37.13
N ALA A 24 0.38 -5.58 36.01
CA ALA A 24 1.82 -5.54 36.02
C ALA A 24 2.20 -4.07 36.20
N ASP A 25 3.09 -3.77 37.12
CA ASP A 25 3.81 -2.50 37.12
C ASP A 25 4.41 -2.37 35.73
N ALA A 26 4.05 -1.31 35.01
CA ALA A 26 4.54 -1.08 33.67
C ALA A 26 6.05 -0.78 33.79
N ALA A 27 6.87 -1.74 33.41
CA ALA A 27 8.27 -1.49 33.16
C ALA A 27 8.39 -0.48 32.01
N ASP A 28 9.35 0.39 32.07
CA ASP A 28 9.66 1.51 31.19
C ASP A 28 8.80 1.64 29.91
N ILE A 29 8.02 2.72 29.85
CA ILE A 29 7.28 3.09 28.64
C ILE A 29 8.16 4.02 27.82
N ASP A 30 8.52 3.58 26.61
CA ASP A 30 9.22 4.38 25.63
C ASP A 30 8.22 5.18 24.78
N THR A 31 8.55 6.45 24.52
CA THR A 31 7.76 7.30 23.64
C THR A 31 8.66 7.90 22.58
N SER A 32 8.25 7.78 21.33
CA SER A 32 8.98 8.33 20.20
C SER A 32 8.09 9.23 19.34
N LEU A 33 8.70 10.25 18.75
CA LEU A 33 8.13 11.09 17.70
C LEU A 33 8.86 10.77 16.40
N GLY A 34 8.10 10.48 15.37
CA GLY A 34 8.65 10.22 14.03
C GLY A 34 7.85 10.92 12.95
N GLY A 35 8.44 10.97 11.76
CA GLY A 35 7.75 11.57 10.64
C GLY A 35 8.68 12.03 9.53
N PHE A 36 8.09 12.76 8.58
CA PHE A 36 8.83 13.41 7.51
C PHE A 36 8.16 14.70 7.05
N VAL A 37 8.93 15.56 6.42
CA VAL A 37 8.46 16.67 5.59
C VAL A 37 9.22 16.61 4.28
N LYS A 38 8.53 16.62 3.15
CA LYS A 38 9.12 16.61 1.82
C LYS A 38 8.57 17.74 0.97
N PHE A 39 9.46 18.33 0.18
CA PHE A 39 9.14 19.25 -0.88
C PHE A 39 9.45 18.59 -2.22
N GLN A 40 8.49 18.64 -3.12
CA GLN A 40 8.60 18.07 -4.46
C GLN A 40 8.29 19.11 -5.51
N TYR A 41 9.01 19.04 -6.63
CA TYR A 41 8.73 19.83 -7.82
C TYR A 41 8.69 18.90 -9.03
N GLY A 42 7.59 18.92 -9.76
CA GLY A 42 7.37 18.13 -10.95
C GLY A 42 7.40 18.98 -12.21
N PHE A 43 8.13 18.49 -13.22
CA PHE A 43 8.16 19.04 -14.57
C PHE A 43 7.52 18.00 -15.50
N GLN A 44 6.59 18.40 -16.35
CA GLN A 44 6.00 17.52 -17.36
C GLN A 44 6.11 18.15 -18.74
N ASP A 45 6.25 17.31 -19.75
CA ASP A 45 6.22 17.77 -21.12
C ASP A 45 4.89 18.47 -21.43
N PRO A 46 4.90 19.77 -21.81
CA PRO A 46 3.70 20.60 -21.97
C PRO A 46 2.81 20.17 -23.13
N GLY A 47 3.17 19.16 -23.89
CA GLY A 47 2.55 18.84 -25.18
C GLY A 47 1.05 18.59 -25.17
N ARG A 48 0.37 18.37 -24.03
CA ARG A 48 -1.07 17.98 -24.02
C ARG A 48 -1.88 18.17 -22.74
N GLN A 49 -1.43 18.90 -21.74
CA GLN A 49 -2.26 19.16 -20.56
C GLN A 49 -2.69 20.63 -20.43
N PRO A 50 -3.98 20.94 -20.21
CA PRO A 50 -4.48 22.30 -19.97
C PRO A 50 -4.12 22.86 -18.58
N GLN A 51 -3.61 22.04 -17.67
CA GLN A 51 -3.17 22.46 -16.34
C GLN A 51 -1.64 22.44 -16.33
N GLY A 52 -1.04 23.52 -15.89
CA GLY A 52 0.37 23.88 -16.01
C GLY A 52 1.36 22.71 -15.91
N ALA A 53 2.35 22.74 -16.79
CA ALA A 53 3.37 21.71 -16.94
C ALA A 53 4.23 21.49 -15.68
N ASP A 54 4.20 22.43 -14.74
CA ASP A 54 5.04 22.45 -13.55
C ASP A 54 4.18 22.56 -12.29
N ALA A 55 4.50 21.77 -11.28
CA ALA A 55 3.81 21.81 -10.00
C ALA A 55 4.79 21.67 -8.82
N ALA A 56 4.62 22.51 -7.81
CA ALA A 56 5.29 22.38 -6.54
C ALA A 56 4.33 21.80 -5.50
N ARG A 57 4.83 20.87 -4.68
CA ARG A 57 4.06 20.26 -3.59
C ARG A 57 4.89 20.15 -2.32
N ILE A 58 4.22 20.31 -1.20
CA ILE A 58 4.75 19.98 0.12
C ILE A 58 3.89 18.90 0.71
N ASP A 59 4.50 17.95 1.37
CA ASP A 59 3.83 16.85 2.05
C ASP A 59 4.53 16.54 3.36
N GLY A 60 3.82 15.96 4.30
CA GLY A 60 4.42 15.63 5.58
C GLY A 60 3.53 14.74 6.43
N GLU A 61 4.19 14.00 7.29
CA GLU A 61 3.57 13.12 8.26
C GLU A 61 4.26 13.25 9.61
N ALA A 62 3.49 13.19 10.68
CA ALA A 62 4.02 13.11 12.02
C ALA A 62 3.18 12.13 12.84
N HIS A 63 3.84 11.32 13.65
CA HIS A 63 3.19 10.38 14.55
C HIS A 63 3.92 10.28 15.89
N ILE A 64 3.18 9.91 16.92
CA ILE A 64 3.72 9.48 18.22
C ILE A 64 3.54 7.99 18.33
N ALA A 65 4.59 7.27 18.72
CA ALA A 65 4.52 5.87 19.10
C ALA A 65 4.83 5.73 20.59
N VAL A 66 4.15 4.80 21.23
CA VAL A 66 4.34 4.41 22.62
C VAL A 66 4.52 2.91 22.68
N ASP A 67 5.60 2.46 23.28
CA ASP A 67 5.96 1.05 23.37
C ASP A 67 6.26 0.70 24.83
N GLY A 68 5.85 -0.49 25.26
CA GLY A 68 6.07 -1.00 26.59
C GLY A 68 6.15 -2.52 26.60
N GLN A 69 6.69 -3.05 27.69
CA GLN A 69 6.74 -4.49 27.93
C GLN A 69 6.35 -4.80 29.37
N THR A 70 5.56 -5.84 29.56
CA THR A 70 5.22 -6.33 30.89
C THR A 70 6.35 -7.23 31.42
N ASP A 71 6.39 -7.45 32.73
CA ASP A 71 7.34 -8.37 33.39
C ASP A 71 7.20 -9.83 32.88
N THR A 72 6.06 -10.18 32.33
CA THR A 72 5.79 -11.49 31.72
C THR A 72 6.25 -11.59 30.26
N GLY A 73 6.87 -10.52 29.70
CA GLY A 73 7.37 -10.49 28.33
C GLY A 73 6.31 -10.18 27.25
N VAL A 74 5.09 -9.78 27.63
CA VAL A 74 4.10 -9.26 26.68
C VAL A 74 4.51 -7.86 26.28
N THR A 75 4.68 -7.61 24.98
CA THR A 75 4.85 -6.26 24.43
C THR A 75 3.49 -5.63 24.20
N TYR A 76 3.39 -4.34 24.39
CA TYR A 76 2.20 -3.56 24.06
C TYR A 76 2.60 -2.17 23.58
N GLY A 77 1.75 -1.58 22.76
CA GLY A 77 2.06 -0.29 22.20
C GLY A 77 0.88 0.36 21.51
N GLY A 78 1.16 1.46 20.90
CA GLY A 78 0.19 2.17 20.08
C GLY A 78 0.86 3.28 19.28
N ARG A 79 0.23 3.63 18.19
CA ARG A 79 0.64 4.73 17.32
C ARG A 79 -0.53 5.69 17.15
N LEU A 80 -0.25 6.97 17.31
CA LEU A 80 -1.17 8.05 17.03
C LEU A 80 -0.60 8.91 15.89
N GLN A 81 -1.28 8.92 14.76
CA GLN A 81 -0.94 9.77 13.65
C GLN A 81 -1.48 11.19 13.90
N LEU A 82 -0.58 12.18 14.04
CA LEU A 82 -0.89 13.58 14.31
C LEU A 82 -1.12 14.37 13.03
N LEU A 83 -0.33 14.08 12.00
CA LEU A 83 -0.40 14.67 10.68
C LEU A 83 -0.29 13.55 9.67
N ARG A 84 -1.23 13.51 8.73
CA ARG A 84 -1.29 12.47 7.70
C ARG A 84 -0.78 13.01 6.38
N ALA A 85 0.18 12.31 5.79
CA ALA A 85 0.58 12.54 4.41
C ALA A 85 -0.59 12.24 3.44
N ALA A 86 -0.55 12.85 2.27
CA ALA A 86 -1.55 12.58 1.23
C ALA A 86 -1.55 11.11 0.78
N LYS A 87 -0.38 10.45 0.86
CA LYS A 87 -0.21 9.00 0.71
C LYS A 87 0.52 8.46 1.93
N PRO A 88 -0.20 8.04 2.98
CA PRO A 88 0.42 7.40 4.12
C PRO A 88 1.02 6.06 3.67
N ARG A 89 2.32 5.88 3.90
CA ARG A 89 3.02 4.67 3.43
C ARG A 89 2.95 3.54 4.44
N ASP A 90 3.05 3.82 5.74
CA ASP A 90 3.22 2.77 6.75
C ASP A 90 2.57 3.09 8.09
N ASN A 91 1.70 4.09 8.14
CA ASN A 91 1.29 4.66 9.40
C ASN A 91 -0.22 4.73 9.49
N GLY A 92 -0.71 4.48 10.66
CA GLY A 92 -2.09 4.59 11.01
C GLY A 92 -2.21 4.93 12.48
N THR A 93 -3.42 4.97 12.98
CA THR A 93 -3.71 5.08 14.40
C THR A 93 -4.17 3.72 14.89
N TYR A 94 -3.38 3.08 15.74
CA TYR A 94 -3.68 1.73 16.24
C TYR A 94 -3.08 1.48 17.62
N ILE A 95 -3.57 0.42 18.25
CA ILE A 95 -2.97 -0.21 19.43
C ILE A 95 -2.50 -1.61 19.04
N GLU A 96 -1.44 -2.08 19.72
CA GLU A 96 -0.89 -3.42 19.47
C GLU A 96 -0.54 -4.14 20.76
N ALA A 97 -0.54 -5.47 20.69
CA ALA A 97 -0.07 -6.33 21.75
C ALA A 97 0.58 -7.58 21.16
N GLY A 98 1.77 -7.93 21.65
CA GLY A 98 2.61 -9.00 21.14
C GLY A 98 2.97 -10.03 22.20
N TRP A 99 3.00 -11.30 21.77
CA TRP A 99 3.39 -12.47 22.57
C TRP A 99 4.36 -13.35 21.78
N ALA A 100 4.89 -14.36 22.41
CA ALA A 100 5.79 -15.33 21.77
C ALA A 100 5.18 -16.02 20.53
N TRP A 101 3.86 -16.09 20.43
CA TRP A 101 3.13 -16.71 19.33
C TRP A 101 2.58 -15.72 18.29
N GLY A 102 2.82 -14.42 18.46
CA GLY A 102 2.45 -13.41 17.47
C GLY A 102 2.00 -12.11 18.06
N GLU A 103 1.55 -11.22 17.19
CA GLU A 103 1.15 -9.85 17.49
C GLU A 103 -0.27 -9.59 16.97
N PHE A 104 -1.05 -8.88 17.74
CA PHE A 104 -2.33 -8.31 17.32
C PHE A 104 -2.24 -6.80 17.23
N ARG A 105 -2.85 -6.25 16.18
CA ARG A 105 -3.08 -4.81 16.01
C ARG A 105 -4.56 -4.53 15.84
N LEU A 106 -5.05 -3.43 16.40
CA LEU A 106 -6.42 -2.95 16.26
C LEU A 106 -6.42 -1.44 16.03
N GLY A 107 -7.00 -0.99 14.93
CA GLY A 107 -7.09 0.41 14.57
C GLY A 107 -7.16 0.65 13.07
N ASP A 108 -6.93 1.90 12.67
CA ASP A 108 -6.97 2.35 11.28
C ASP A 108 -5.57 2.30 10.68
N TYR A 109 -5.29 1.27 9.92
CA TYR A 109 -3.99 1.06 9.27
C TYR A 109 -4.08 -0.02 8.18
N GLY A 110 -3.01 -0.17 7.39
CA GLY A 110 -2.93 -1.22 6.37
C GLY A 110 -2.91 -2.62 6.98
N GLY A 111 -3.63 -3.56 6.38
CA GLY A 111 -3.79 -4.91 6.91
C GLY A 111 -2.65 -5.87 6.53
N ALA A 112 -2.89 -7.16 6.77
CA ALA A 112 -1.90 -8.22 6.55
C ALA A 112 -1.41 -8.30 5.10
N ALA A 113 -2.29 -8.06 4.12
CA ALA A 113 -1.92 -8.07 2.72
C ALA A 113 -0.92 -6.97 2.39
N ARG A 114 -1.07 -5.78 2.98
CA ARG A 114 -0.12 -4.68 2.84
C ARG A 114 1.19 -4.95 3.57
N GLU A 115 1.11 -5.38 4.83
CA GLU A 115 2.27 -5.61 5.70
C GLU A 115 3.23 -6.67 5.16
N LEU A 116 2.70 -7.71 4.51
CA LEU A 116 3.49 -8.84 4.05
C LEU A 116 3.70 -8.87 2.53
N THR A 117 3.24 -7.86 1.80
CA THR A 117 3.45 -7.76 0.35
C THR A 117 4.93 -7.65 0.01
N VAL A 118 5.33 -8.37 -1.02
CA VAL A 118 6.65 -8.26 -1.67
C VAL A 118 6.41 -7.80 -3.10
N THR A 119 7.05 -6.71 -3.50
CA THR A 119 6.89 -6.09 -4.81
C THR A 119 8.22 -5.56 -5.32
N ALA A 120 8.23 -4.94 -6.50
CA ALA A 120 9.40 -4.34 -7.10
C ALA A 120 10.07 -3.33 -6.15
N PRO A 121 11.40 -3.38 -5.95
CA PRO A 121 12.12 -2.37 -5.21
C PRO A 121 12.19 -1.07 -6.00
N THR A 122 12.06 0.07 -5.30
CA THR A 122 12.12 1.42 -5.88
C THR A 122 12.84 2.37 -4.94
N ILE A 123 13.14 3.59 -5.41
CA ILE A 123 13.62 4.69 -4.55
C ILE A 123 12.51 5.67 -4.16
N GLY A 124 11.30 5.47 -4.65
CA GLY A 124 10.06 6.04 -4.12
C GLY A 124 9.76 7.51 -4.40
N ILE A 125 10.46 8.22 -5.30
CA ILE A 125 10.14 9.62 -5.63
C ILE A 125 8.99 9.70 -6.65
N GLY A 126 9.26 9.33 -7.90
CA GLY A 126 8.30 9.31 -9.00
C GLY A 126 8.20 7.92 -9.66
N GLN A 127 8.75 6.89 -9.03
CA GLN A 127 8.67 5.51 -9.51
C GLN A 127 7.30 4.91 -9.22
N ILE A 128 7.13 3.65 -9.53
CA ILE A 128 5.81 2.97 -9.48
C ILE A 128 5.12 3.02 -8.11
N ASP A 129 5.85 3.16 -7.01
CA ASP A 129 5.34 3.36 -5.64
C ASP A 129 5.48 4.81 -5.15
N GLY A 130 5.95 5.71 -6.00
CA GLY A 130 6.17 7.11 -5.68
C GLY A 130 4.93 8.00 -5.87
N ASP A 131 5.17 9.30 -5.97
CA ASP A 131 4.13 10.33 -6.01
C ASP A 131 3.80 10.81 -7.43
N LEU A 132 4.11 10.02 -8.48
CA LEU A 132 3.89 10.41 -9.88
C LEU A 132 2.42 10.79 -10.15
N ASP A 133 1.46 10.10 -9.54
CA ASP A 133 0.03 10.37 -9.67
C ASP A 133 -0.38 11.74 -9.10
N ARG A 134 0.31 12.23 -8.08
CA ARG A 134 0.08 13.59 -7.53
C ARG A 134 0.45 14.69 -8.52
N PHE A 135 1.27 14.36 -9.51
CA PHE A 135 1.64 15.23 -10.61
C PHE A 135 0.89 14.89 -11.91
N GLY A 136 -0.21 14.14 -11.79
CA GLY A 136 -1.08 13.80 -12.91
C GLY A 136 -0.62 12.58 -13.72
N GLY A 137 0.40 11.87 -13.29
CA GLY A 137 0.80 10.58 -13.84
C GLY A 137 -0.13 9.44 -13.43
N PRO A 138 0.09 8.23 -13.92
CA PRO A 138 -0.60 7.04 -13.47
C PRO A 138 -0.08 6.58 -12.11
N SER A 139 -0.89 5.83 -11.38
CA SER A 139 -0.51 5.10 -10.17
C SER A 139 -0.38 3.62 -10.50
N ALA A 140 0.64 2.96 -9.98
CA ALA A 140 0.77 1.51 -10.09
C ALA A 140 -0.01 0.80 -8.97
N LEU A 141 -0.52 -0.38 -9.27
CA LEU A 141 -1.22 -1.23 -8.32
C LEU A 141 -0.22 -2.21 -7.68
N LEU A 142 0.22 -1.92 -6.45
CA LEU A 142 1.23 -2.72 -5.76
C LEU A 142 0.65 -3.72 -4.75
N ALA A 143 -0.63 -3.58 -4.41
CA ALA A 143 -1.36 -4.47 -3.53
C ALA A 143 -2.81 -4.62 -4.04
N PRO A 144 -3.49 -5.75 -3.73
CA PRO A 144 -4.86 -5.96 -4.17
C PRO A 144 -5.78 -4.86 -3.65
N TYR A 145 -6.69 -4.39 -4.51
CA TYR A 145 -7.76 -3.46 -4.19
C TYR A 145 -7.28 -2.14 -3.57
N GLY A 146 -6.13 -1.63 -3.97
CA GLY A 146 -5.62 -0.38 -3.40
C GLY A 146 -5.31 -0.44 -1.90
N LEU A 147 -5.18 -1.64 -1.31
CA LEU A 147 -4.89 -1.85 0.12
C LEU A 147 -3.62 -1.14 0.59
N ALA A 148 -2.76 -0.73 -0.33
CA ALA A 148 -1.62 0.11 -0.02
C ALA A 148 -2.01 1.47 0.60
N ASN A 149 -3.22 1.95 0.32
CA ASN A 149 -3.73 3.25 0.78
C ASN A 149 -4.97 3.14 1.68
N ASP A 150 -5.38 1.92 2.03
CA ASP A 150 -6.55 1.70 2.87
C ASP A 150 -6.16 1.59 4.35
N ASP A 151 -6.57 2.59 5.13
CA ASP A 151 -6.38 2.66 6.57
C ASP A 151 -7.71 2.41 7.31
N SER A 152 -8.52 1.49 6.82
CA SER A 152 -9.78 1.13 7.51
C SER A 152 -9.53 0.49 8.86
N THR A 153 -10.45 0.72 9.80
CA THR A 153 -10.42 0.06 11.13
C THR A 153 -10.48 -1.44 10.98
N ARG A 154 -9.46 -2.12 11.47
CA ARG A 154 -9.31 -3.58 11.34
C ARG A 154 -8.62 -4.21 12.54
N LEU A 155 -8.81 -5.51 12.66
CA LEU A 155 -8.01 -6.37 13.51
C LEU A 155 -7.05 -7.17 12.64
N THR A 156 -5.77 -7.14 12.96
CA THR A 156 -4.74 -7.94 12.28
C THR A 156 -4.00 -8.81 13.28
N TYR A 157 -3.74 -10.03 12.88
CA TYR A 157 -2.81 -10.94 13.53
C TYR A 157 -1.60 -11.16 12.62
N LEU A 158 -0.41 -11.05 13.18
CA LEU A 158 0.86 -11.35 12.53
C LEU A 158 1.58 -12.44 13.34
N SER A 159 1.90 -13.57 12.72
CA SER A 159 2.67 -14.62 13.38
C SER A 159 4.13 -14.19 13.60
N PRO A 160 4.83 -14.81 14.55
CA PRO A 160 6.30 -14.72 14.56
C PRO A 160 6.85 -15.33 13.26
N SER A 161 8.09 -14.96 12.93
CA SER A 161 8.79 -15.61 11.82
C SER A 161 9.25 -17.01 12.24
N VAL A 162 8.68 -18.03 11.61
CA VAL A 162 9.03 -19.44 11.85
C VAL A 162 9.70 -19.97 10.60
N LEU A 163 10.95 -20.41 10.71
CA LEU A 163 11.75 -20.88 9.57
C LEU A 163 11.80 -19.85 8.42
N GLY A 164 11.77 -18.55 8.73
CA GLY A 164 11.73 -17.46 7.75
C GLY A 164 10.35 -17.19 7.14
N PHE A 165 9.30 -17.91 7.51
CA PHE A 165 7.92 -17.64 7.09
C PHE A 165 7.16 -16.85 8.14
N ARG A 166 6.36 -15.87 7.70
CA ARG A 166 5.45 -15.08 8.52
C ARG A 166 4.06 -15.09 7.88
N LEU A 167 3.05 -15.45 8.67
CA LEU A 167 1.64 -15.44 8.30
C LEU A 167 1.00 -14.15 8.82
N GLY A 168 0.10 -13.56 8.04
CA GLY A 168 -0.75 -12.45 8.43
C GLY A 168 -2.21 -12.74 8.11
N LEU A 169 -3.09 -12.33 9.02
CA LEU A 169 -4.54 -12.40 8.88
C LEU A 169 -5.13 -11.06 9.30
N SER A 170 -6.05 -10.51 8.51
CA SER A 170 -6.78 -9.29 8.88
C SER A 170 -8.27 -9.44 8.64
N TYR A 171 -9.03 -8.73 9.46
CA TYR A 171 -10.46 -8.55 9.29
C TYR A 171 -10.83 -7.09 9.46
N ALA A 172 -11.46 -6.50 8.44
CA ALA A 172 -12.07 -5.19 8.48
C ALA A 172 -13.60 -5.33 8.35
N PRO A 173 -14.40 -4.83 9.30
CA PRO A 173 -15.85 -4.85 9.18
C PRO A 173 -16.34 -4.11 7.94
N GLU A 174 -15.64 -3.03 7.57
CA GLU A 174 -15.94 -2.19 6.41
C GLU A 174 -14.64 -1.56 5.88
N LEU A 175 -14.49 -1.47 4.57
CA LEU A 175 -13.44 -0.67 3.96
C LEU A 175 -13.94 0.76 3.77
N ALA A 176 -13.20 1.74 4.25
CA ALA A 176 -13.52 3.14 4.10
C ALA A 176 -13.20 3.59 2.68
N GLY A 177 -14.13 3.39 1.76
CA GLY A 177 -14.17 4.11 0.48
C GLY A 177 -12.95 3.99 -0.44
N GLY A 178 -12.22 2.87 -0.39
CA GLY A 178 -11.08 2.64 -1.25
C GLY A 178 -11.48 2.22 -2.66
N GLY A 179 -11.70 3.15 -3.55
CA GLY A 179 -11.52 2.90 -4.97
C GLY A 179 -10.06 3.17 -5.32
N ILE A 180 -9.56 2.61 -6.42
CA ILE A 180 -8.29 3.03 -7.01
C ILE A 180 -8.24 4.55 -6.99
N GLU A 181 -7.25 5.16 -6.37
CA GLU A 181 -7.05 6.61 -6.30
C GLU A 181 -6.79 7.27 -7.67
N ALA A 182 -7.46 6.81 -8.71
CA ALA A 182 -7.47 7.44 -10.01
C ALA A 182 -8.58 8.50 -10.14
N VAL A 183 -9.43 8.65 -9.13
CA VAL A 183 -10.53 9.61 -9.13
C VAL A 183 -10.37 10.55 -7.94
N PRO A 184 -10.12 11.88 -8.18
CA PRO A 184 -10.10 12.85 -7.10
C PRO A 184 -11.41 12.77 -6.32
N GLU A 185 -11.33 12.69 -5.00
CA GLU A 185 -12.40 12.88 -4.00
C GLU A 185 -13.82 13.13 -4.53
N GLN A 186 -14.36 12.25 -5.35
CA GLN A 186 -15.78 12.20 -5.51
C GLN A 186 -16.28 11.45 -4.27
N HIS A 187 -16.93 12.17 -3.38
CA HIS A 187 -17.79 11.60 -2.36
C HIS A 187 -18.67 10.56 -3.04
N ILE A 188 -18.22 9.32 -2.94
CA ILE A 188 -19.00 8.19 -3.37
C ILE A 188 -20.15 8.17 -2.37
N ASP A 189 -21.37 8.34 -2.84
CA ASP A 189 -22.57 8.22 -1.99
C ASP A 189 -22.36 6.99 -1.09
N GLY A 190 -22.55 7.13 0.22
CA GLY A 190 -22.12 6.22 1.27
C GLY A 190 -22.58 4.75 1.20
N ILE A 191 -22.98 4.29 0.03
CA ILE A 191 -23.50 2.96 -0.28
C ILE A 191 -22.43 2.08 -0.99
N ASP A 192 -21.50 2.67 -1.73
CA ASP A 192 -20.51 1.91 -2.52
C ASP A 192 -19.29 1.56 -1.66
N ARG A 193 -19.42 0.51 -0.83
CA ARG A 193 -18.39 0.04 0.09
C ARG A 193 -18.32 -1.48 0.10
N HIS A 194 -17.17 -2.00 0.51
CA HIS A 194 -17.01 -3.42 0.86
C HIS A 194 -17.06 -3.60 2.36
N ARG A 195 -17.62 -4.73 2.78
CA ARG A 195 -17.77 -5.13 4.19
C ARG A 195 -17.29 -6.57 4.39
N ASN A 196 -17.10 -6.96 5.65
CA ASN A 196 -16.61 -8.28 6.00
C ASN A 196 -15.34 -8.67 5.26
N VAL A 197 -14.39 -7.73 5.19
CA VAL A 197 -13.18 -7.91 4.41
C VAL A 197 -12.17 -8.73 5.20
N VAL A 198 -11.72 -9.83 4.60
CA VAL A 198 -10.71 -10.74 5.15
C VAL A 198 -9.49 -10.69 4.26
N GLU A 199 -8.32 -10.53 4.87
CA GLU A 199 -7.03 -10.62 4.21
C GLU A 199 -6.24 -11.79 4.78
N VAL A 200 -5.55 -12.52 3.91
CA VAL A 200 -4.59 -13.55 4.25
C VAL A 200 -3.30 -13.28 3.51
N ALA A 201 -2.19 -13.27 4.21
CA ALA A 201 -0.89 -13.05 3.59
C ALA A 201 0.17 -13.97 4.19
N LEU A 202 1.12 -14.35 3.37
CA LEU A 202 2.28 -15.14 3.76
C LEU A 202 3.50 -14.55 3.08
N ASN A 203 4.57 -14.31 3.83
CA ASN A 203 5.86 -14.02 3.24
C ASN A 203 6.97 -14.88 3.84
N SER A 204 8.10 -14.88 3.16
CA SER A 204 9.34 -15.50 3.61
C SER A 204 10.50 -14.60 3.23
N SER A 205 11.43 -14.41 4.16
CA SER A 205 12.71 -13.75 3.90
C SER A 205 13.83 -14.58 4.50
N ARG A 206 14.84 -14.91 3.69
CA ARG A 206 15.96 -15.78 4.10
C ARG A 206 17.26 -15.34 3.49
N ASP A 207 18.31 -15.51 4.29
CA ASP A 207 19.69 -15.29 3.87
C ASP A 207 20.32 -16.59 3.37
N TYR A 208 20.89 -16.52 2.18
CA TYR A 208 21.68 -17.58 1.54
C TYR A 208 23.09 -17.07 1.29
N GLY A 209 23.92 -17.10 2.32
CA GLY A 209 25.24 -16.47 2.30
C GLY A 209 25.13 -14.94 2.13
N PRO A 210 25.68 -14.35 1.06
CA PRO A 210 25.59 -12.90 0.84
C PRO A 210 24.28 -12.45 0.19
N VAL A 211 23.37 -13.37 -0.16
CA VAL A 211 22.13 -13.09 -0.86
C VAL A 211 20.95 -13.25 0.08
N THR A 212 20.14 -12.20 0.21
CA THR A 212 18.82 -12.28 0.87
C THR A 212 17.74 -12.46 -0.19
N ILE A 213 16.90 -13.48 -0.04
CA ILE A 213 15.74 -13.72 -0.92
C ILE A 213 14.47 -13.52 -0.10
N ALA A 214 13.56 -12.68 -0.58
CA ALA A 214 12.23 -12.53 -0.04
C ALA A 214 11.18 -12.86 -1.10
N ALA A 215 10.12 -13.54 -0.68
CA ALA A 215 8.96 -13.82 -1.51
C ALA A 215 7.69 -13.76 -0.65
N GLY A 216 6.57 -13.38 -1.25
CA GLY A 216 5.31 -13.27 -0.54
C GLY A 216 4.11 -13.40 -1.46
N GLY A 217 2.97 -13.68 -0.86
CA GLY A 217 1.69 -13.69 -1.52
C GLY A 217 0.57 -13.31 -0.57
N SER A 218 -0.47 -12.71 -1.10
CA SER A 218 -1.65 -12.30 -0.35
C SER A 218 -2.92 -12.54 -1.14
N ALA A 219 -4.03 -12.64 -0.40
CA ALA A 219 -5.37 -12.68 -0.96
C ALA A 219 -6.30 -11.83 -0.08
N VAL A 220 -7.28 -11.20 -0.72
CA VAL A 220 -8.32 -10.40 -0.09
C VAL A 220 -9.68 -10.81 -0.59
N PHE A 221 -10.65 -10.87 0.31
CA PHE A 221 -12.05 -11.20 0.03
C PHE A 221 -12.96 -10.29 0.84
N GLY A 222 -14.09 -9.90 0.26
CA GLY A 222 -15.09 -9.08 0.95
C GLY A 222 -16.41 -9.08 0.21
N GLU A 223 -17.46 -8.65 0.89
CA GLU A 223 -18.80 -8.54 0.31
C GLU A 223 -19.08 -7.10 -0.10
N ALA A 224 -19.67 -6.90 -1.26
CA ALA A 224 -20.23 -5.61 -1.62
C ALA A 224 -21.39 -5.25 -0.69
N GLN A 225 -21.50 -3.99 -0.28
CA GLN A 225 -22.63 -3.54 0.53
C GLN A 225 -23.94 -3.70 -0.26
N PRO A 226 -25.04 -4.19 0.36
CA PRO A 226 -26.32 -4.31 -0.31
C PRO A 226 -26.80 -2.98 -0.91
N GLY A 227 -27.15 -3.01 -2.18
CA GLY A 227 -27.57 -1.80 -2.92
C GLY A 227 -26.43 -0.99 -3.51
N SER A 228 -25.17 -1.38 -3.30
CA SER A 228 -24.00 -0.79 -3.97
C SER A 228 -23.94 -1.24 -5.44
N HIS A 229 -23.16 -0.49 -6.24
CA HIS A 229 -22.85 -0.86 -7.62
C HIS A 229 -21.55 -1.68 -7.73
N LEU A 230 -20.98 -2.10 -6.58
CA LEU A 230 -19.77 -2.89 -6.52
C LEU A 230 -20.06 -4.38 -6.67
N HIS A 231 -19.09 -5.12 -7.20
CA HIS A 231 -19.01 -6.57 -7.07
C HIS A 231 -18.36 -6.96 -5.75
N ASP A 232 -18.55 -8.21 -5.33
CA ASP A 232 -17.81 -8.75 -4.18
C ASP A 232 -16.31 -8.65 -4.43
N LEU A 233 -15.58 -8.31 -3.38
CA LEU A 233 -14.13 -8.12 -3.43
C LEU A 233 -13.43 -9.48 -3.51
N ALA A 234 -12.58 -9.66 -4.49
CA ALA A 234 -11.68 -10.79 -4.61
C ALA A 234 -10.40 -10.36 -5.35
N GLY A 235 -9.29 -10.39 -4.66
CA GLY A 235 -8.00 -9.99 -5.22
C GLY A 235 -6.84 -10.77 -4.62
N GLY A 236 -5.65 -10.60 -5.17
CA GLY A 236 -4.44 -11.24 -4.66
C GLY A 236 -3.18 -10.65 -5.23
N ALA A 237 -2.05 -10.90 -4.58
CA ALA A 237 -0.74 -10.51 -5.05
C ALA A 237 0.29 -11.60 -4.81
N LEU A 238 1.30 -11.65 -5.66
CA LEU A 238 2.49 -12.47 -5.52
C LEU A 238 3.71 -11.63 -5.87
N GLY A 239 4.81 -11.82 -5.15
CA GLY A 239 6.05 -11.13 -5.49
C GLY A 239 7.27 -11.79 -4.91
N ALA A 240 8.42 -11.44 -5.47
CA ALA A 240 9.72 -11.88 -4.99
C ALA A 240 10.79 -10.82 -5.24
N LYS A 241 11.79 -10.77 -4.36
CA LYS A 241 12.98 -9.93 -4.53
C LYS A 241 14.23 -10.62 -4.00
N ALA A 242 15.36 -10.28 -4.58
CA ALA A 242 16.67 -10.71 -4.12
C ALA A 242 17.57 -9.50 -3.91
N ALA A 243 18.29 -9.50 -2.79
CA ALA A 243 19.26 -8.46 -2.43
C ALA A 243 20.65 -9.06 -2.31
N TRP A 244 21.65 -8.39 -2.89
CA TRP A 244 23.05 -8.77 -2.84
C TRP A 244 23.95 -7.55 -2.96
N ASN A 245 24.80 -7.32 -1.97
CA ASN A 245 25.85 -6.30 -1.98
C ASN A 245 25.37 -4.91 -2.46
N GLY A 246 24.28 -4.42 -1.89
CA GLY A 246 23.65 -3.15 -2.23
C GLY A 246 22.72 -3.19 -3.43
N LEU A 247 22.77 -4.21 -4.28
CA LEU A 247 21.81 -4.42 -5.37
C LEU A 247 20.58 -5.16 -4.85
N THR A 248 19.40 -4.64 -5.12
CA THR A 248 18.13 -5.35 -4.93
C THR A 248 17.38 -5.39 -6.24
N VAL A 249 16.92 -6.55 -6.66
CA VAL A 249 16.08 -6.75 -7.85
C VAL A 249 14.84 -7.53 -7.46
N GLY A 250 13.70 -7.23 -8.06
CA GLY A 250 12.47 -7.93 -7.75
C GLY A 250 11.31 -7.48 -8.59
N GLY A 251 10.17 -8.10 -8.34
CA GLY A 251 8.92 -7.78 -9.01
C GLY A 251 7.73 -8.45 -8.37
N GLY A 252 6.56 -8.11 -8.86
CA GLY A 252 5.31 -8.65 -8.37
C GLY A 252 4.25 -8.70 -9.46
N PHE A 253 3.21 -9.44 -9.15
CA PHE A 253 1.96 -9.50 -9.89
C PHE A 253 0.80 -9.26 -8.94
N VAL A 254 -0.12 -8.38 -9.33
CA VAL A 254 -1.33 -8.07 -8.58
C VAL A 254 -2.55 -8.36 -9.46
N TYR A 255 -3.54 -8.99 -8.87
CA TYR A 255 -4.86 -9.21 -9.45
C TYR A 255 -5.91 -8.55 -8.55
N ASP A 256 -6.65 -7.60 -9.09
CA ASP A 256 -7.66 -6.84 -8.34
C ASP A 256 -9.10 -7.25 -8.67
N GLY A 257 -9.29 -8.21 -9.56
CA GLY A 257 -10.62 -8.70 -9.90
C GLY A 257 -11.51 -7.65 -10.55
N ALA A 258 -12.83 -7.78 -10.35
CA ALA A 258 -13.85 -6.88 -10.88
C ALA A 258 -14.29 -5.81 -9.86
N ASN A 259 -13.40 -5.42 -8.96
CA ASN A 259 -13.73 -4.64 -7.76
C ASN A 259 -13.82 -3.13 -7.99
N THR A 260 -13.56 -2.68 -9.21
CA THR A 260 -13.51 -1.25 -9.51
C THR A 260 -14.89 -0.66 -9.72
N LEU A 261 -15.09 0.53 -9.15
CA LEU A 261 -16.24 1.37 -9.45
C LEU A 261 -16.41 1.58 -10.96
N PRO A 262 -17.64 1.60 -11.47
CA PRO A 262 -17.90 2.11 -12.81
C PRO A 262 -17.32 3.51 -12.93
N LEU A 263 -16.35 3.69 -13.81
CA LEU A 263 -15.65 4.97 -14.03
C LEU A 263 -16.60 6.07 -14.56
N ASP A 264 -17.82 5.75 -14.93
CA ASP A 264 -18.77 6.69 -15.50
C ASP A 264 -20.19 6.48 -14.95
N ARG A 265 -20.61 7.39 -14.06
CA ARG A 265 -21.97 7.43 -13.49
C ARG A 265 -22.97 8.18 -14.37
N ARG A 266 -22.62 8.57 -15.59
CA ARG A 266 -23.56 9.24 -16.49
C ARG A 266 -24.72 8.30 -16.86
N PRO A 267 -25.97 8.78 -16.82
CA PRO A 267 -27.14 7.97 -17.22
C PRO A 267 -26.92 7.42 -18.64
N GLY A 268 -27.02 6.11 -18.79
CA GLY A 268 -26.83 5.42 -20.07
C GLY A 268 -25.45 4.83 -20.34
N HIS A 269 -24.46 5.06 -19.48
CA HIS A 269 -23.19 4.36 -19.54
C HIS A 269 -23.25 3.08 -18.70
N VAL A 270 -23.07 1.95 -19.34
CA VAL A 270 -22.90 0.65 -18.67
C VAL A 270 -21.57 0.70 -17.93
N GLY A 271 -21.59 0.48 -16.62
CA GLY A 271 -20.37 0.37 -15.85
C GLY A 271 -19.45 -0.67 -16.49
N LEU A 272 -18.24 -0.26 -16.85
CA LEU A 272 -17.26 -1.17 -17.41
C LEU A 272 -16.72 -2.00 -16.25
N GLU A 273 -17.08 -3.28 -16.20
CA GLU A 273 -16.40 -4.25 -15.34
C GLU A 273 -14.89 -4.24 -15.70
N SER A 274 -14.09 -3.53 -14.93
CA SER A 274 -12.66 -3.51 -15.16
C SER A 274 -11.99 -4.51 -14.24
N VAL A 275 -11.68 -5.67 -14.77
CA VAL A 275 -10.66 -6.53 -14.16
C VAL A 275 -9.35 -5.80 -14.34
N ILE A 276 -8.66 -5.54 -13.24
CA ILE A 276 -7.32 -4.97 -13.24
C ILE A 276 -6.34 -6.03 -12.77
N SER A 277 -5.28 -6.21 -13.51
CA SER A 277 -4.10 -6.91 -13.05
C SER A 277 -2.87 -6.10 -13.45
N GLU A 278 -1.82 -6.18 -12.67
CA GLU A 278 -0.58 -5.47 -12.91
C GLU A 278 0.60 -6.38 -12.69
N ILE A 279 1.60 -6.24 -13.53
CA ILE A 279 2.93 -6.79 -13.33
C ILE A 279 3.92 -5.65 -13.15
N ASN A 280 4.81 -5.78 -12.16
CA ASN A 280 5.83 -4.79 -11.88
C ASN A 280 7.21 -5.42 -11.72
N PHE A 281 8.25 -4.68 -12.08
CA PHE A 281 9.65 -5.03 -11.87
C PHE A 281 10.43 -3.80 -11.44
N GLY A 282 11.50 -4.01 -10.67
CA GLY A 282 12.38 -2.94 -10.24
C GLY A 282 13.75 -3.44 -9.85
N ALA A 283 14.68 -2.50 -9.80
CA ALA A 283 16.02 -2.68 -9.29
C ALA A 283 16.47 -1.43 -8.56
N THR A 284 17.12 -1.59 -7.41
CA THR A 284 17.78 -0.52 -6.68
C THR A 284 19.23 -0.89 -6.42
N TYR A 285 20.11 0.12 -6.39
CA TYR A 285 21.50 -0.07 -6.06
C TYR A 285 21.97 1.02 -5.09
N ASP A 286 22.35 0.59 -3.89
CA ASP A 286 22.85 1.45 -2.82
C ASP A 286 24.38 1.42 -2.79
N VAL A 287 25.01 2.58 -2.96
CA VAL A 287 26.46 2.72 -2.88
C VAL A 287 26.87 4.02 -2.19
N GLY A 288 27.51 3.91 -1.04
CA GLY A 288 27.92 5.05 -0.24
C GLY A 288 26.72 5.90 0.22
N ARG A 289 26.61 7.11 -0.33
CA ARG A 289 25.50 8.03 -0.04
C ARG A 289 24.44 8.09 -1.15
N PHE A 290 24.65 7.32 -2.20
CA PHE A 290 23.73 7.27 -3.35
C PHE A 290 22.88 6.01 -3.32
N SER A 291 21.60 6.18 -3.69
CA SER A 291 20.69 5.13 -4.06
C SER A 291 20.20 5.39 -5.48
N PHE A 292 20.36 4.43 -6.37
CA PHE A 292 19.85 4.47 -7.73
C PHE A 292 18.67 3.52 -7.85
N GLY A 293 17.70 3.86 -8.67
CA GLY A 293 16.52 3.02 -8.90
C GLY A 293 16.07 3.03 -10.34
N ALA A 294 15.54 1.89 -10.77
CA ALA A 294 14.80 1.75 -12.01
C ALA A 294 13.58 0.86 -11.76
N SER A 295 12.44 1.22 -12.32
CA SER A 295 11.20 0.47 -12.17
C SER A 295 10.37 0.48 -13.45
N TRP A 296 9.56 -0.56 -13.61
CA TRP A 296 8.58 -0.70 -14.67
C TRP A 296 7.32 -1.35 -14.13
N ALA A 297 6.16 -0.88 -14.59
CA ALA A 297 4.88 -1.49 -14.33
C ALA A 297 4.02 -1.49 -15.60
N HIS A 298 3.23 -2.54 -15.76
CA HIS A 298 2.25 -2.67 -16.83
C HIS A 298 0.91 -3.11 -16.25
N ASP A 299 -0.13 -2.31 -16.45
CA ASP A 299 -1.47 -2.66 -16.04
C ASP A 299 -2.28 -3.25 -17.20
N TYR A 300 -3.08 -4.26 -16.88
CA TYR A 300 -4.09 -4.83 -17.76
C TYR A 300 -5.47 -4.43 -17.28
N ARG A 301 -6.26 -3.79 -18.15
CA ARG A 301 -7.65 -3.42 -17.88
C ARG A 301 -8.55 -4.01 -18.95
N LYS A 302 -9.57 -4.76 -18.54
CA LYS A 302 -10.46 -5.48 -19.49
C LYS A 302 -11.15 -4.57 -20.50
N ALA A 303 -11.49 -3.35 -20.12
CA ALA A 303 -12.31 -2.43 -20.93
C ALA A 303 -11.63 -1.09 -21.23
N LEU A 304 -10.40 -0.91 -20.78
CA LEU A 304 -9.61 0.31 -20.96
C LEU A 304 -8.25 -0.05 -21.55
N PRO A 305 -7.61 0.86 -22.26
CA PRO A 305 -6.23 0.66 -22.68
C PRO A 305 -5.30 0.49 -21.48
N SER A 306 -4.34 -0.41 -21.62
CA SER A 306 -3.27 -0.67 -20.66
C SER A 306 -2.37 0.55 -20.50
N THR A 307 -1.72 0.66 -19.36
CA THR A 307 -0.75 1.72 -19.06
C THR A 307 0.61 1.09 -18.77
N ASP A 308 1.65 1.63 -19.38
CA ASP A 308 3.04 1.34 -19.06
C ASP A 308 3.65 2.51 -18.30
N ILE A 309 4.42 2.20 -17.26
CA ILE A 309 5.22 3.16 -16.50
C ILE A 309 6.66 2.65 -16.49
N VAL A 310 7.59 3.47 -16.95
CA VAL A 310 9.03 3.24 -16.80
C VAL A 310 9.63 4.41 -16.06
N ALA A 311 10.43 4.16 -15.03
CA ALA A 311 11.07 5.23 -14.28
C ALA A 311 12.50 4.87 -13.91
N VAL A 312 13.37 5.89 -13.87
CA VAL A 312 14.74 5.80 -13.39
C VAL A 312 15.07 7.01 -12.54
N GLY A 313 15.87 6.84 -11.50
CA GLY A 313 16.21 7.97 -10.65
C GLY A 313 17.34 7.70 -9.70
N ALA A 314 17.67 8.72 -8.91
CA ALA A 314 18.70 8.68 -7.89
C ALA A 314 18.35 9.55 -6.68
N VAL A 315 18.76 9.08 -5.51
CA VAL A 315 18.70 9.81 -4.24
C VAL A 315 20.10 9.96 -3.67
N TYR A 316 20.42 11.16 -3.18
CA TYR A 316 21.65 11.45 -2.45
C TYR A 316 21.33 11.80 -0.99
N ARG A 317 21.94 11.10 -0.07
CA ARG A 317 21.86 11.36 1.37
C ARG A 317 22.85 12.45 1.76
N ILE A 318 22.33 13.66 1.97
CA ILE A 318 23.13 14.84 2.38
C ILE A 318 23.62 14.65 3.83
N ALA A 319 22.70 14.28 4.72
CA ALA A 319 22.96 14.03 6.14
C ALA A 319 22.00 12.95 6.67
N ARG A 320 22.12 12.58 7.94
CA ARG A 320 21.15 11.71 8.59
C ARG A 320 19.78 12.41 8.55
N GLY A 321 18.78 11.75 8.00
CA GLY A 321 17.42 12.28 7.87
C GLY A 321 17.22 13.33 6.77
N LEU A 322 18.28 13.75 6.00
CA LEU A 322 18.15 14.72 4.93
C LEU A 322 18.59 14.14 3.59
N THR A 323 17.67 14.11 2.64
CA THR A 323 17.89 13.58 1.28
C THR A 323 17.49 14.57 0.20
N ILE A 324 18.11 14.45 -0.94
CA ILE A 324 17.69 15.07 -2.20
C ILE A 324 17.75 14.03 -3.31
N GLY A 325 16.79 14.04 -4.20
CA GLY A 325 16.77 13.09 -5.32
C GLY A 325 15.94 13.57 -6.49
N ALA A 326 15.99 12.81 -7.56
CA ALA A 326 15.19 13.05 -8.75
C ALA A 326 14.86 11.72 -9.46
N ASP A 327 13.67 11.67 -10.06
CA ASP A 327 13.19 10.58 -10.90
C ASP A 327 12.70 11.11 -12.23
N LEU A 328 13.09 10.43 -13.31
CA LEU A 328 12.56 10.60 -14.65
C LEU A 328 11.62 9.44 -14.95
N SER A 329 10.35 9.74 -15.20
CA SER A 329 9.30 8.75 -15.48
C SER A 329 8.73 8.99 -16.87
N HIS A 330 8.55 7.90 -17.62
CA HIS A 330 7.87 7.90 -18.91
C HIS A 330 6.68 6.95 -18.85
N TYR A 331 5.51 7.41 -19.31
CA TYR A 331 4.29 6.62 -19.24
C TYR A 331 3.35 6.92 -20.41
N GLY A 332 2.67 5.86 -20.88
CA GLY A 332 1.58 5.95 -21.83
C GLY A 332 0.25 6.19 -21.10
N ARG A 333 -0.56 7.12 -21.59
CA ARG A 333 -1.92 7.36 -21.13
C ARG A 333 -2.91 7.15 -22.26
N PRO A 334 -3.91 6.28 -22.10
CA PRO A 334 -5.01 6.20 -23.05
C PRO A 334 -5.80 7.51 -23.04
N ARG A 335 -5.95 8.15 -24.17
CA ARG A 335 -6.73 9.38 -24.31
C ARG A 335 -7.67 9.31 -25.51
N GLY A 336 -8.95 9.03 -25.26
CA GLY A 336 -9.95 8.98 -26.32
C GLY A 336 -9.59 7.99 -27.45
N THR A 337 -9.30 8.49 -28.64
CA THR A 337 -8.92 7.67 -29.80
C THR A 337 -7.41 7.57 -30.04
N GLY A 338 -6.56 8.04 -29.13
CA GLY A 338 -5.11 8.03 -29.26
C GLY A 338 -4.38 7.81 -27.94
N GLU A 339 -3.25 7.13 -28.00
CA GLU A 339 -2.28 7.05 -26.91
C GLU A 339 -1.55 8.39 -26.78
N ALA A 340 -1.38 8.89 -25.57
CA ALA A 340 -0.55 10.02 -25.27
C ALA A 340 0.58 9.57 -24.36
N GLU A 341 1.81 9.64 -24.85
CA GLU A 341 3.01 9.44 -24.06
C GLU A 341 3.37 10.74 -23.32
N THR A 342 3.83 10.61 -22.10
CA THR A 342 4.25 11.74 -21.26
C THR A 342 5.55 11.39 -20.57
N THR A 343 6.45 12.36 -20.49
CA THR A 343 7.65 12.26 -19.67
C THR A 343 7.56 13.26 -18.54
N ALA A 344 7.83 12.83 -17.32
CA ALA A 344 7.83 13.66 -16.13
C ALA A 344 9.18 13.55 -15.40
N LEU A 345 9.70 14.68 -14.93
CA LEU A 345 10.83 14.75 -14.01
C LEU A 345 10.31 15.22 -12.66
N LEU A 346 10.52 14.43 -11.62
CA LEU A 346 10.24 14.81 -10.24
C LEU A 346 11.56 15.04 -9.50
N VAL A 347 11.64 16.15 -8.77
CA VAL A 347 12.75 16.46 -7.85
C VAL A 347 12.19 16.53 -6.44
N GLU A 348 12.86 15.91 -5.48
CA GLU A 348 12.43 15.86 -4.09
C GLU A 348 13.56 16.25 -3.14
N THR A 349 13.22 17.01 -2.11
CA THR A 349 14.05 17.16 -0.90
C THR A 349 13.19 16.72 0.30
N ALA A 350 13.71 15.81 1.11
CA ALA A 350 12.99 15.27 2.26
C ALA A 350 13.81 15.34 3.55
N VAL A 351 13.12 15.66 4.63
CA VAL A 351 13.63 15.58 6.01
C VAL A 351 12.84 14.53 6.76
N HIS A 352 13.53 13.54 7.32
CA HIS A 352 12.96 12.50 8.20
C HIS A 352 13.49 12.69 9.62
N PHE A 353 12.64 12.52 10.62
CA PHE A 353 12.97 12.70 12.05
C PHE A 353 12.32 11.63 12.93
#